data_afe54e9cfc9636be424d449956ee6b4f
#
_entry.id   afe54e9cfc9636be424d449956ee6b4f
#
_cell.length_a   1.000
_cell.length_b   1.000
_cell.length_c   1.000
_cell.angle_alpha   90.00
_cell.angle_beta   90.00
_cell.angle_gamma   90.00
#
_symmetry.space_group_name_H-M   'P 1'
#
loop_
_entity.id
_entity.type
_entity.pdbx_description
1 polymer ?
#
loop_
_entity_poly.entity_id
_entity_poly.type
_entity_poly.pdbx_seq_one_letter_code
_entity_poly.pdbx_strand_id
1 'polypeptide(L)'
;GKILTLYKSYRNKYEGWVLPKGTVEPGETHEQTAVREVYEESGVHGTIIKYVGKSQYSFSIPEDTVEKEVHWYLMVSSGYYSRPQREEYFVDSGYYKYHEAYHLLKFSNEKQILEKAYNEYLDLKRSNLWGSKKYF
;
A
#
# COMPACT_ATOMS: atom_id res chain seq x y z
N GLY A 1 -8.59 -3.42 12.95
CA GLY A 1 -7.49 -3.56 12.02
C GLY A 1 -6.53 -2.38 12.03
N LYS A 2 -5.31 -2.70 11.70
CA LYS A 2 -4.26 -1.71 11.54
C LYS A 2 -3.72 -1.77 10.13
N ILE A 3 -3.22 -0.64 9.65
CA ILE A 3 -2.81 -0.47 8.26
C ILE A 3 -1.30 -0.41 8.18
N LEU A 4 -0.72 -1.21 7.29
CA LEU A 4 0.71 -1.20 7.01
C LEU A 4 1.09 0.07 6.26
N THR A 5 2.04 0.82 6.83
CA THR A 5 2.61 1.98 6.19
C THR A 5 4.12 1.90 6.21
N LEU A 6 4.75 2.54 5.26
CA LEU A 6 6.20 2.53 5.07
C LEU A 6 6.73 3.95 5.04
N TYR A 7 7.85 4.19 5.70
CA TYR A 7 8.55 5.47 5.61
C TYR A 7 9.63 5.39 4.55
N LYS A 8 9.49 6.17 3.49
CA LYS A 8 10.43 6.21 2.39
C LYS A 8 11.29 7.45 2.47
N SER A 9 12.61 7.26 2.32
CA SER A 9 13.58 8.35 2.26
C SER A 9 14.47 8.14 1.05
N TYR A 10 14.31 8.99 0.04
CA TYR A 10 15.00 8.85 -1.23
C TYR A 10 15.85 10.09 -1.55
N ARG A 11 17.15 10.01 -1.29
CA ARG A 11 18.19 10.96 -1.76
C ARG A 11 17.83 12.44 -1.58
N ASN A 12 17.29 12.85 -0.45
CA ASN A 12 16.88 14.23 -0.19
C ASN A 12 15.81 14.77 -1.15
N LYS A 13 15.27 13.93 -2.03
CA LYS A 13 14.22 14.33 -2.97
C LYS A 13 12.83 14.06 -2.44
N TYR A 14 12.72 13.13 -1.47
CA TYR A 14 11.42 12.59 -1.12
C TYR A 14 11.51 11.90 0.23
N GLU A 15 10.73 12.37 1.16
CA GLU A 15 10.57 11.72 2.46
C GLU A 15 9.12 11.70 2.86
N GLY A 16 8.66 10.60 3.43
CA GLY A 16 7.33 10.53 4.01
C GLY A 16 6.78 9.12 4.08
N TRP A 17 5.67 9.01 4.75
CA TRP A 17 4.93 7.76 4.87
C TRP A 17 4.10 7.50 3.63
N VAL A 18 4.13 6.25 3.17
CA VAL A 18 3.43 5.82 1.95
C VAL A 18 2.81 4.45 2.16
N LEU A 19 1.84 4.13 1.31
CA LEU A 19 1.32 2.77 1.19
C LEU A 19 2.23 1.95 0.28
N PRO A 20 2.35 0.63 0.51
CA PRO A 20 3.15 -0.23 -0.39
C PRO A 20 2.56 -0.24 -1.80
N LYS A 21 3.41 -0.08 -2.79
CA LYS A 21 3.05 -0.16 -4.21
C LYS A 21 4.30 -0.37 -5.06
N GLY A 22 4.11 -0.74 -6.31
CA GLY A 22 5.22 -0.87 -7.23
C GLY A 22 4.79 -1.09 -8.66
N THR A 23 5.75 -1.40 -9.51
CA THR A 23 5.60 -1.48 -10.96
C THR A 23 5.34 -2.92 -11.40
N VAL A 24 4.38 -3.10 -12.32
CA VAL A 24 4.09 -4.39 -12.93
C VAL A 24 5.30 -4.84 -13.77
N GLU A 25 5.74 -6.06 -13.55
CA GLU A 25 6.80 -6.67 -14.33
C GLU A 25 6.22 -7.46 -15.52
N PRO A 26 7.01 -7.70 -16.57
CA PRO A 26 6.54 -8.45 -17.74
C PRO A 26 5.96 -9.81 -17.36
N GLY A 27 4.76 -10.11 -17.87
CA GLY A 27 4.07 -11.35 -17.58
C GLY A 27 3.32 -11.41 -16.26
N GLU A 28 3.38 -10.35 -15.48
CA GLU A 28 2.76 -10.26 -14.16
C GLU A 28 1.36 -9.66 -14.25
N THR A 29 0.41 -10.21 -13.49
CA THR A 29 -0.90 -9.56 -13.32
C THR A 29 -0.79 -8.46 -12.26
N HIS A 30 -1.79 -7.59 -12.21
CA HIS A 30 -1.83 -6.55 -11.17
C HIS A 30 -1.89 -7.16 -9.77
N GLU A 31 -2.61 -8.28 -9.59
CA GLU A 31 -2.69 -8.99 -8.32
C GLU A 31 -1.32 -9.52 -7.90
N GLN A 32 -0.60 -10.12 -8.83
CA GLN A 32 0.75 -10.64 -8.57
C GLN A 32 1.71 -9.51 -8.20
N THR A 33 1.62 -8.39 -8.89
CA THR A 33 2.42 -7.21 -8.58
C THR A 33 2.14 -6.73 -7.16
N ALA A 34 0.88 -6.62 -6.79
CA ALA A 34 0.50 -6.14 -5.46
C ALA A 34 1.07 -7.03 -4.35
N VAL A 35 0.94 -8.35 -4.48
CA VAL A 35 1.46 -9.30 -3.49
C VAL A 35 2.98 -9.25 -3.42
N ARG A 36 3.64 -9.22 -4.59
CA ARG A 36 5.10 -9.17 -4.67
C ARG A 36 5.67 -7.89 -4.06
N GLU A 37 5.11 -6.74 -4.42
CA GLU A 37 5.62 -5.44 -3.96
C GLU A 37 5.43 -5.26 -2.46
N VAL A 38 4.30 -5.69 -1.90
CA VAL A 38 4.09 -5.66 -0.45
C VAL A 38 5.19 -6.47 0.24
N TYR A 39 5.50 -7.67 -0.27
CA TYR A 39 6.53 -8.51 0.31
C TYR A 39 7.92 -7.89 0.14
N GLU A 40 8.25 -7.42 -1.03
CA GLU A 40 9.57 -6.83 -1.30
C GLU A 40 9.83 -5.58 -0.47
N GLU A 41 8.81 -4.75 -0.25
CA GLU A 41 8.97 -3.49 0.49
C GLU A 41 8.88 -3.65 2.00
N SER A 42 8.13 -4.61 2.50
CA SER A 42 7.83 -4.71 3.93
C SER A 42 8.07 -6.09 4.56
N GLY A 43 8.39 -7.10 3.77
CA GLY A 43 8.50 -8.47 4.27
C GLY A 43 7.17 -9.12 4.62
N VAL A 44 6.04 -8.48 4.29
CA VAL A 44 4.71 -8.97 4.64
C VAL A 44 4.14 -9.83 3.52
N HIS A 45 3.67 -11.02 3.87
CA HIS A 45 2.91 -11.88 2.96
C HIS A 45 1.43 -11.54 3.07
N GLY A 46 0.94 -10.74 2.11
CA GLY A 46 -0.46 -10.34 2.07
C GLY A 46 -1.29 -11.29 1.23
N THR A 47 -2.55 -11.44 1.60
CA THR A 47 -3.54 -12.17 0.82
C THR A 47 -4.60 -11.19 0.34
N ILE A 48 -4.84 -11.15 -0.97
CA ILE A 48 -5.80 -10.23 -1.55
C ILE A 48 -7.23 -10.66 -1.20
N ILE A 49 -8.01 -9.69 -0.74
CA ILE A 49 -9.43 -9.87 -0.43
C ILE A 49 -10.30 -9.23 -1.51
N LYS A 50 -9.97 -8.00 -1.92
CA LYS A 50 -10.83 -7.25 -2.83
C LYS A 50 -10.04 -6.17 -3.57
N TYR A 51 -10.41 -5.94 -4.82
CA TYR A 51 -9.91 -4.79 -5.57
C TYR A 51 -10.57 -3.50 -5.05
N VAL A 52 -9.76 -2.48 -4.81
CA VAL A 52 -10.22 -1.21 -4.26
C VAL A 52 -10.41 -0.16 -5.36
N GLY A 53 -9.45 -0.04 -6.25
CA GLY A 53 -9.49 0.97 -7.29
C GLY A 53 -8.11 1.30 -7.81
N LYS A 54 -8.04 2.31 -8.65
CA LYS A 54 -6.77 2.73 -9.22
C LYS A 54 -6.51 4.21 -8.95
N SER A 55 -5.23 4.56 -8.91
CA SER A 55 -4.77 5.94 -8.86
C SER A 55 -3.73 6.17 -9.94
N GLN A 56 -3.51 7.42 -10.27
CA GLN A 56 -2.50 7.80 -11.25
C GLN A 56 -1.58 8.85 -10.64
N TYR A 57 -0.31 8.79 -11.03
CA TYR A 57 0.64 9.84 -10.72
C TYR A 57 1.58 10.03 -11.91
N SER A 58 2.17 11.20 -12.01
CA SER A 58 3.11 11.50 -13.08
C SER A 58 4.39 12.10 -12.49
N PHE A 59 5.47 11.93 -13.21
CA PHE A 59 6.74 12.59 -12.88
C PHE A 59 7.47 12.95 -14.17
N SER A 60 8.28 13.99 -14.07
CA SER A 60 9.05 14.48 -15.22
C SER A 60 10.43 13.84 -15.23
N ILE A 61 10.84 13.42 -16.43
CA ILE A 61 12.22 13.06 -16.74
C ILE A 61 12.71 14.03 -17.82
N PRO A 62 14.02 14.12 -18.09
CA PRO A 62 14.48 14.96 -19.19
C PRO A 62 13.77 14.58 -20.48
N GLU A 63 13.17 15.57 -21.16
CA GLU A 63 12.50 15.46 -22.45
C GLU A 63 11.13 14.78 -22.45
N ASP A 64 10.60 14.35 -21.29
CA ASP A 64 9.31 13.66 -21.26
C ASP A 64 8.62 13.75 -19.89
N THR A 65 7.36 13.34 -19.88
CA THR A 65 6.58 13.12 -18.66
C THR A 65 6.14 11.68 -18.63
N VAL A 66 6.41 10.99 -17.52
CA VAL A 66 6.02 9.60 -17.33
C VAL A 66 4.77 9.55 -16.49
N GLU A 67 3.76 8.84 -16.99
CA GLU A 67 2.51 8.60 -16.26
C GLU A 67 2.50 7.16 -15.77
N LYS A 68 2.08 6.97 -14.52
CA LYS A 68 1.98 5.66 -13.89
C LYS A 68 0.57 5.45 -13.34
N GLU A 69 0.07 4.24 -13.52
CA GLU A 69 -1.20 3.80 -12.97
C GLU A 69 -0.93 2.73 -11.93
N VAL A 70 -1.57 2.85 -10.77
CA VAL A 70 -1.42 1.91 -9.67
C VAL A 70 -2.79 1.29 -9.38
N HIS A 71 -2.85 -0.03 -9.35
CA HIS A 71 -4.04 -0.78 -8.96
C HIS A 71 -3.90 -1.20 -7.50
N TRP A 72 -4.88 -0.86 -6.70
CA TRP A 72 -4.87 -1.04 -5.26
C TRP A 72 -5.80 -2.15 -4.81
N TYR A 73 -5.35 -2.92 -3.84
CA TYR A 73 -6.07 -4.08 -3.33
C TYR A 73 -6.13 -4.04 -1.82
N LEU A 74 -7.28 -4.43 -1.27
CA LEU A 74 -7.41 -4.68 0.15
C LEU A 74 -6.84 -6.06 0.44
N MET A 75 -5.88 -6.12 1.36
CA MET A 75 -5.21 -7.37 1.72
C MET A 75 -5.29 -7.61 3.23
N VAL A 76 -5.11 -8.87 3.61
CA VAL A 76 -4.92 -9.26 5.00
C VAL A 76 -3.56 -9.90 5.18
N SER A 77 -3.03 -9.79 6.38
CA SER A 77 -1.83 -10.50 6.80
C SER A 77 -2.10 -11.27 8.09
N SER A 78 -1.21 -12.21 8.43
CA SER A 78 -1.38 -13.05 9.59
C SER A 78 -1.06 -12.34 10.92
N GLY A 79 -0.55 -11.13 10.88
CA GLY A 79 -0.19 -10.36 12.08
C GLY A 79 0.25 -8.97 11.72
N TYR A 80 0.91 -8.29 12.68
CA TYR A 80 1.32 -6.90 12.53
C TYR A 80 2.84 -6.74 12.55
N TYR A 81 3.57 -7.74 12.08
CA TYR A 81 5.02 -7.68 11.95
C TYR A 81 5.39 -7.26 10.53
N SER A 82 6.32 -6.29 10.42
CA SER A 82 6.85 -5.84 9.15
C SER A 82 8.33 -5.51 9.29
N ARG A 83 9.04 -5.54 8.17
CA ARG A 83 10.46 -5.21 8.12
C ARG A 83 10.74 -4.39 6.86
N PRO A 84 11.10 -3.11 7.01
CA PRO A 84 11.33 -2.25 5.85
C PRO A 84 12.54 -2.71 5.05
N GLN A 85 12.45 -2.61 3.72
CA GLN A 85 13.53 -3.01 2.82
C GLN A 85 14.39 -1.79 2.48
N ARG A 86 15.54 -1.70 3.11
CA ARG A 86 16.43 -0.53 3.00
C ARG A 86 17.02 -0.36 1.62
N GLU A 87 17.19 -1.45 0.87
CA GLU A 87 17.66 -1.41 -0.51
C GLU A 87 16.71 -0.65 -1.43
N GLU A 88 15.44 -0.56 -1.06
CA GLU A 88 14.42 0.17 -1.81
C GLU A 88 14.09 1.51 -1.14
N TYR A 89 14.98 2.02 -0.29
CA TYR A 89 14.85 3.30 0.43
C TYR A 89 13.75 3.34 1.47
N PHE A 90 13.23 2.19 1.90
CA PHE A 90 12.31 2.12 3.03
C PHE A 90 13.10 1.96 4.31
N VAL A 91 13.01 2.95 5.18
CA VAL A 91 13.83 3.02 6.40
C VAL A 91 13.03 2.76 7.67
N ASP A 92 11.70 2.74 7.57
CA ASP A 92 10.82 2.41 8.67
C ASP A 92 9.54 1.81 8.15
N SER A 93 8.83 1.06 8.98
CA SER A 93 7.53 0.48 8.67
C SER A 93 6.74 0.27 9.94
N GLY A 94 5.43 0.19 9.82
CA GLY A 94 4.58 -0.11 10.96
C GLY A 94 3.13 -0.26 10.59
N TYR A 95 2.36 -0.78 11.53
CA TYR A 95 0.92 -0.90 11.42
C TYR A 95 0.27 0.13 12.31
N TYR A 96 -0.59 0.93 11.73
CA TYR A 96 -1.26 2.04 12.43
C TYR A 96 -2.76 1.95 12.27
N LYS A 97 -3.49 2.44 13.26
CA LYS A 97 -4.94 2.59 13.14
C LYS A 97 -5.28 3.55 12.02
N TYR A 98 -6.49 3.44 11.48
CA TYR A 98 -6.89 4.19 10.29
C TYR A 98 -6.61 5.71 10.41
N HIS A 99 -7.04 6.34 11.50
CA HIS A 99 -6.83 7.78 11.66
C HIS A 99 -5.36 8.17 11.70
N GLU A 100 -4.54 7.36 12.36
CA GLU A 100 -3.09 7.59 12.41
C GLU A 100 -2.46 7.43 11.03
N ALA A 101 -2.79 6.33 10.34
CA ALA A 101 -2.27 6.07 9.01
C ALA A 101 -2.68 7.16 8.02
N TYR A 102 -3.94 7.58 8.07
CA TYR A 102 -4.45 8.64 7.20
C TYR A 102 -3.64 9.94 7.36
N HIS A 103 -3.37 10.35 8.59
CA HIS A 103 -2.61 11.57 8.85
C HIS A 103 -1.12 11.42 8.53
N LEU A 104 -0.57 10.21 8.66
CA LEU A 104 0.83 9.96 8.34
C LEU A 104 1.11 10.05 6.84
N LEU A 105 0.19 9.58 6.00
CA LEU A 105 0.42 9.47 4.56
C LEU A 105 0.72 10.84 3.95
N LYS A 106 1.76 10.87 3.13
CA LYS A 106 2.24 12.08 2.48
C LYS A 106 1.33 12.54 1.34
N PHE A 107 0.80 11.60 0.54
CA PHE A 107 0.10 11.92 -0.69
C PHE A 107 -1.42 11.86 -0.53
N SER A 108 -2.10 12.89 -1.06
CA SER A 108 -3.56 12.96 -0.99
C SER A 108 -4.25 11.83 -1.77
N ASN A 109 -3.68 11.41 -2.89
CA ASN A 109 -4.24 10.30 -3.66
C ASN A 109 -4.18 8.98 -2.88
N GLU A 110 -3.12 8.76 -2.10
CA GLU A 110 -3.04 7.58 -1.24
C GLU A 110 -3.98 7.68 -0.04
N LYS A 111 -4.18 8.87 0.51
CA LYS A 111 -5.19 9.09 1.55
C LYS A 111 -6.59 8.72 1.05
N GLN A 112 -6.92 9.10 -0.17
CA GLN A 112 -8.20 8.77 -0.79
C GLN A 112 -8.37 7.26 -1.01
N ILE A 113 -7.32 6.59 -1.45
CA ILE A 113 -7.31 5.13 -1.61
C ILE A 113 -7.48 4.45 -0.24
N LEU A 114 -6.78 4.92 0.78
CA LEU A 114 -6.90 4.36 2.12
C LEU A 114 -8.33 4.51 2.65
N GLU A 115 -8.94 5.67 2.46
CA GLU A 115 -10.33 5.91 2.88
C GLU A 115 -11.29 4.94 2.19
N LYS A 116 -11.14 4.77 0.89
CA LYS A 116 -11.96 3.83 0.13
C LYS A 116 -11.77 2.39 0.61
N ALA A 117 -10.52 1.98 0.79
CA ALA A 117 -10.20 0.64 1.27
C ALA A 117 -10.78 0.39 2.67
N TYR A 118 -10.70 1.37 3.54
CA TYR A 118 -11.23 1.26 4.89
C TYR A 118 -12.76 1.11 4.89
N ASN A 119 -13.45 1.85 4.05
CA ASN A 119 -14.90 1.72 3.90
C ASN A 119 -15.29 0.35 3.36
N GLU A 120 -14.54 -0.19 2.41
CA GLU A 120 -14.74 -1.55 1.91
C GLU A 120 -14.51 -2.59 3.01
N TYR A 121 -13.48 -2.40 3.83
CA TYR A 121 -13.21 -3.25 4.97
C TYR A 121 -14.37 -3.23 5.98
N LEU A 122 -14.89 -2.04 6.30
CA LEU A 122 -16.01 -1.92 7.23
C LEU A 122 -17.27 -2.61 6.69
N ASP A 123 -17.53 -2.51 5.38
CA ASP A 123 -18.66 -3.18 4.76
C ASP A 123 -18.54 -4.70 4.85
N LEU A 124 -17.36 -5.23 4.57
CA LEU A 124 -17.10 -6.67 4.68
C LEU A 124 -17.25 -7.16 6.12
N LYS A 125 -16.78 -6.37 7.07
CA LYS A 125 -16.89 -6.70 8.49
C LYS A 125 -18.36 -6.74 8.95
N ARG A 126 -19.17 -5.79 8.49
CA ARG A 126 -20.62 -5.75 8.82
C ARG A 126 -21.37 -6.94 8.25
N SER A 127 -21.00 -7.37 7.06
CA SER A 127 -21.65 -8.50 6.40
C SER A 127 -21.21 -9.86 6.93
N ASN A 128 -20.30 -9.88 7.89
CA ASN A 128 -19.74 -11.10 8.48
C ASN A 128 -18.97 -11.98 7.48
N LEU A 129 -18.58 -11.43 6.34
CA LEU A 129 -17.84 -12.17 5.33
C LEU A 129 -16.35 -12.30 5.67
N TRP A 130 -15.89 -11.55 6.64
CA TRP A 130 -14.47 -11.47 6.97
C TRP A 130 -14.04 -12.48 8.05
N GLY A 131 -14.95 -12.84 8.96
CA GLY A 131 -14.64 -13.76 10.06
C GLY A 131 -13.68 -13.14 11.07
N SER A 132 -12.81 -13.99 11.65
CA SER A 132 -11.87 -13.60 12.70
C SER A 132 -10.49 -13.23 12.18
N LYS A 133 -10.32 -13.02 10.88
CA LYS A 133 -9.02 -12.70 10.28
C LYS A 133 -8.53 -11.31 10.67
N LYS A 134 -7.21 -11.13 10.66
CA LYS A 134 -6.57 -9.83 10.84
C LYS A 134 -6.55 -9.07 9.53
N TYR A 135 -6.67 -7.73 9.58
CA TYR A 135 -6.90 -6.91 8.39
C TYR A 135 -5.84 -5.85 8.20
N PHE A 136 -5.62 -5.51 6.93
CA PHE A 136 -4.65 -4.54 6.44
C PHE A 136 -3.22 -4.93 6.66
#